data_f93d6826dc36b3860932a1e33c40c5a9
#
_entry.id   f93d6826dc36b3860932a1e33c40c5a9
#
_cell.length_a   1.000
_cell.length_b   1.000
_cell.length_c   1.000
_cell.angle_alpha   90.00
_cell.angle_beta   90.00
_cell.angle_gamma   90.00
#
_symmetry.space_group_name_H-M   'P 1'
#
loop_
_entity.id
_entity.type
_entity.pdbx_description
1 polymer ?
#
loop_
_entity_poly.entity_id
_entity_poly.type
_entity_poly.pdbx_seq_one_letter_code
_entity_poly.pdbx_strand_id
1 'polypeptide(L)'
;VNGVAALHSELIKSKLMPEFYDLWPHKFTNVTNGVTPRRWVASCNSGLTEVLDEYVGSDWITNMESLKKLEDHKDDKLLLSKIEETKLLGKHNLATYIFDNLGVAVDPSSMFDIQVKRIHEYKRQHLMALWIVSQYLKIKNGKDFVPRTVIFGGKAAPGYYMAKLIIQFICNVAEVINRDPDMDGKLRVIFLPNYNVKLGEMVYPAADLSEQISTAGKEASGTGNMLSLIHI
;
A
#
# COMPACT_ATOMS: atom_id res chain seq x y z
N VAL A 1 12.03 9.34 -25.89
CA VAL A 1 11.43 8.14 -25.26
C VAL A 1 11.94 8.06 -23.85
N ASN A 2 11.05 8.03 -22.85
CA ASN A 2 11.44 7.98 -21.44
C ASN A 2 11.01 6.66 -20.79
N GLY A 3 11.95 5.97 -20.14
CA GLY A 3 11.65 4.88 -19.22
C GLY A 3 11.41 5.41 -17.82
N VAL A 4 10.47 4.79 -17.09
CA VAL A 4 10.03 5.23 -15.74
C VAL A 4 10.70 4.45 -14.60
N ALA A 5 11.66 3.61 -14.93
CA ALA A 5 12.60 2.93 -14.04
C ALA A 5 13.80 2.45 -14.85
N ALA A 6 14.97 2.31 -14.23
CA ALA A 6 16.20 1.90 -14.92
C ALA A 6 16.02 0.59 -15.69
N LEU A 7 15.51 -0.47 -15.03
CA LEU A 7 15.23 -1.76 -15.68
C LEU A 7 14.34 -1.62 -16.91
N HIS A 8 13.26 -0.85 -16.83
CA HIS A 8 12.32 -0.68 -17.95
C HIS A 8 12.92 0.18 -19.06
N SER A 9 13.79 1.14 -18.73
CA SER A 9 14.53 1.91 -19.73
C SER A 9 15.43 0.99 -20.56
N GLU A 10 16.12 0.05 -19.93
CA GLU A 10 16.95 -0.93 -20.63
C GLU A 10 16.10 -1.92 -21.47
N LEU A 11 14.95 -2.34 -20.97
CA LEU A 11 14.01 -3.18 -21.72
C LEU A 11 13.44 -2.45 -22.95
N ILE A 12 13.18 -1.14 -22.86
CA ILE A 12 12.76 -0.33 -24.01
C ILE A 12 13.86 -0.31 -25.08
N LYS A 13 15.11 -0.07 -24.69
CA LYS A 13 16.25 -0.02 -25.62
C LYS A 13 16.57 -1.37 -26.25
N SER A 14 16.54 -2.45 -25.46
CA SER A 14 17.05 -3.76 -25.89
C SER A 14 15.98 -4.68 -26.48
N LYS A 15 14.68 -4.48 -26.15
CA LYS A 15 13.61 -5.41 -26.54
C LYS A 15 12.43 -4.77 -27.23
N LEU A 16 12.01 -3.56 -26.80
CA LEU A 16 10.80 -2.95 -27.33
C LEU A 16 11.05 -2.12 -28.56
N MET A 17 12.15 -1.36 -28.59
CA MET A 17 12.49 -0.40 -29.64
C MET A 17 13.99 -0.42 -29.97
N PRO A 18 14.65 -1.59 -30.14
CA PRO A 18 16.09 -1.67 -30.35
C PRO A 18 16.55 -0.92 -31.64
N GLU A 19 15.81 -1.04 -32.73
CA GLU A 19 16.16 -0.39 -34.02
C GLU A 19 16.08 1.15 -33.89
N PHE A 20 15.13 1.67 -33.12
CA PHE A 20 15.04 3.12 -32.88
C PHE A 20 16.14 3.60 -31.94
N TYR A 21 16.55 2.76 -30.99
CA TYR A 21 17.66 3.07 -30.11
C TYR A 21 18.99 3.13 -30.88
N ASP A 22 19.22 2.20 -31.79
CA ASP A 22 20.43 2.19 -32.65
C ASP A 22 20.51 3.45 -33.53
N LEU A 23 19.37 3.92 -34.06
CA LEU A 23 19.31 5.12 -34.89
C LEU A 23 19.43 6.43 -34.10
N TRP A 24 18.82 6.48 -32.90
CA TRP A 24 18.73 7.71 -32.13
C TRP A 24 18.92 7.48 -30.62
N PRO A 25 20.08 7.00 -30.15
CA PRO A 25 20.30 6.65 -28.73
C PRO A 25 20.08 7.84 -27.78
N HIS A 26 20.38 9.07 -28.22
CA HIS A 26 20.20 10.28 -27.44
C HIS A 26 18.75 10.64 -27.16
N LYS A 27 17.78 10.04 -27.86
CA LYS A 27 16.34 10.23 -27.60
C LYS A 27 15.77 9.33 -26.48
N PHE A 28 16.59 8.42 -25.95
CA PHE A 28 16.17 7.50 -24.89
C PHE A 28 16.75 7.94 -23.55
N THR A 29 15.86 8.26 -22.64
CA THR A 29 16.20 8.77 -21.31
C THR A 29 15.56 7.91 -20.23
N ASN A 30 16.01 8.06 -18.99
CA ASN A 30 15.37 7.48 -17.83
C ASN A 30 15.07 8.59 -16.81
N VAL A 31 13.81 8.73 -16.42
CA VAL A 31 13.39 9.49 -15.25
C VAL A 31 12.49 8.56 -14.42
N THR A 32 13.02 8.04 -13.34
CA THR A 32 12.30 7.12 -12.46
C THR A 32 11.14 7.83 -11.79
N ASN A 33 9.99 7.17 -11.72
CA ASN A 33 8.84 7.66 -10.98
C ASN A 33 9.20 7.89 -9.51
N GLY A 34 8.56 8.88 -8.90
CA GLY A 34 8.71 9.22 -7.50
C GLY A 34 7.37 9.62 -6.88
N VAL A 35 7.43 9.93 -5.59
CA VAL A 35 6.30 10.47 -4.82
C VAL A 35 6.76 11.74 -4.10
N THR A 36 5.88 12.73 -4.00
CA THR A 36 6.22 13.98 -3.32
C THR A 36 5.89 13.93 -1.84
N PRO A 37 6.84 14.24 -0.93
CA PRO A 37 6.60 14.27 0.51
C PRO A 37 5.58 15.33 0.91
N ARG A 38 5.48 16.42 0.15
CA ARG A 38 4.49 17.49 0.39
C ARG A 38 3.06 16.95 0.38
N ARG A 39 2.73 16.08 -0.57
CA ARG A 39 1.41 15.44 -0.62
C ARG A 39 1.32 14.25 0.32
N TRP A 40 2.29 13.37 0.25
CA TRP A 40 2.23 12.03 0.82
C TRP A 40 2.70 11.95 2.28
N VAL A 41 3.15 13.06 2.86
CA VAL A 41 3.37 13.21 4.30
C VAL A 41 2.66 14.48 4.77
N ALA A 42 3.14 15.66 4.37
CA ALA A 42 2.70 16.93 4.94
C ALA A 42 1.19 17.17 4.76
N SER A 43 0.60 16.79 3.63
CA SER A 43 -0.83 17.00 3.37
C SER A 43 -1.72 15.86 3.88
N CYS A 44 -1.29 14.59 3.74
CA CYS A 44 -2.17 13.47 4.04
C CYS A 44 -2.00 12.88 5.44
N ASN A 45 -0.92 13.23 6.16
CA ASN A 45 -0.63 12.74 7.50
C ASN A 45 -0.16 13.88 8.40
N SER A 46 -1.10 14.76 8.77
CA SER A 46 -0.81 15.95 9.58
C SER A 46 -0.21 15.59 10.95
N GLY A 47 -0.67 14.51 11.58
CA GLY A 47 -0.13 14.07 12.85
C GLY A 47 1.36 13.69 12.75
N LEU A 48 1.75 12.91 11.71
CA LEU A 48 3.16 12.63 11.47
C LEU A 48 3.94 13.89 11.13
N THR A 49 3.36 14.82 10.38
CA THR A 49 3.97 16.11 10.05
C THR A 49 4.31 16.90 11.31
N GLU A 50 3.39 17.01 12.26
CA GLU A 50 3.61 17.69 13.54
C GLU A 50 4.73 17.04 14.35
N VAL A 51 4.78 15.71 14.37
CA VAL A 51 5.88 14.99 15.04
C VAL A 51 7.22 15.26 14.35
N LEU A 52 7.28 15.23 13.03
CA LEU A 52 8.51 15.52 12.28
C LEU A 52 8.97 16.96 12.50
N ASP A 53 8.07 17.93 12.43
CA ASP A 53 8.39 19.35 12.64
C ASP A 53 8.94 19.63 14.04
N GLU A 54 8.43 18.93 15.06
CA GLU A 54 8.91 19.05 16.45
C GLU A 54 10.34 18.52 16.62
N TYR A 55 10.69 17.40 15.98
CA TYR A 55 11.99 16.73 16.21
C TYR A 55 13.09 17.16 15.23
N VAL A 56 12.75 17.48 13.99
CA VAL A 56 13.75 17.80 12.95
C VAL A 56 13.58 19.19 12.32
N GLY A 57 12.51 19.92 12.69
CA GLY A 57 12.15 21.20 12.07
C GLY A 57 11.48 21.01 10.71
N SER A 58 10.81 22.05 10.18
CA SER A 58 9.99 21.97 8.95
C SER A 58 10.78 21.94 7.64
N ASP A 59 12.10 22.07 7.67
CA ASP A 59 12.95 22.08 6.48
C ASP A 59 12.86 20.78 5.66
N TRP A 60 12.52 19.66 6.29
CA TRP A 60 12.40 18.34 5.63
C TRP A 60 11.41 18.35 4.45
N ILE A 61 10.43 19.25 4.42
CA ILE A 61 9.44 19.36 3.34
C ILE A 61 10.12 19.64 1.99
N THR A 62 11.23 20.35 1.99
CA THR A 62 12.02 20.68 0.79
C THR A 62 13.40 20.03 0.80
N ASN A 63 13.91 19.61 1.94
CA ASN A 63 15.19 18.95 2.12
C ASN A 63 15.03 17.66 2.93
N MET A 64 14.73 16.55 2.26
CA MET A 64 14.49 15.24 2.89
C MET A 64 15.68 14.71 3.69
N GLU A 65 16.91 15.18 3.42
CA GLU A 65 18.11 14.81 4.19
C GLU A 65 18.01 15.21 5.67
N SER A 66 17.21 16.22 5.98
CA SER A 66 16.94 16.64 7.36
C SER A 66 16.32 15.53 8.21
N LEU A 67 15.58 14.59 7.60
CA LEU A 67 14.98 13.46 8.32
C LEU A 67 16.02 12.51 8.94
N LYS A 68 17.27 12.52 8.47
CA LYS A 68 18.34 11.73 9.09
C LYS A 68 18.58 12.07 10.56
N LYS A 69 18.22 13.27 10.99
CA LYS A 69 18.29 13.67 12.40
C LYS A 69 17.40 12.81 13.30
N LEU A 70 16.37 12.15 12.77
CA LEU A 70 15.53 11.21 13.52
C LEU A 70 16.35 10.00 14.06
N GLU A 71 17.47 9.65 13.43
CA GLU A 71 18.34 8.56 13.89
C GLU A 71 18.86 8.83 15.32
N ASP A 72 19.08 10.09 15.66
CA ASP A 72 19.52 10.49 17.00
C ASP A 72 18.43 10.28 18.06
N HIS A 73 17.18 10.14 17.64
CA HIS A 73 15.99 9.99 18.49
C HIS A 73 15.36 8.59 18.42
N LYS A 74 16.02 7.61 17.78
CA LYS A 74 15.45 6.27 17.54
C LYS A 74 15.01 5.51 18.80
N ASP A 75 15.60 5.82 19.96
CA ASP A 75 15.30 5.19 21.25
C ASP A 75 14.46 6.12 22.16
N ASP A 76 14.04 7.28 21.65
CA ASP A 76 13.19 8.22 22.40
C ASP A 76 11.75 7.68 22.50
N LYS A 77 11.37 7.30 23.72
CA LYS A 77 10.06 6.71 23.99
C LYS A 77 8.91 7.67 23.71
N LEU A 78 9.14 8.97 23.86
CA LEU A 78 8.09 9.97 23.56
C LEU A 78 7.86 10.07 22.06
N LEU A 79 8.91 10.11 21.24
CA LEU A 79 8.82 10.06 19.79
C LEU A 79 8.07 8.82 19.33
N LEU A 80 8.46 7.63 19.82
CA LEU A 80 7.82 6.37 19.46
C LEU A 80 6.33 6.36 19.82
N SER A 81 5.96 6.84 21.01
CA SER A 81 4.55 6.95 21.43
C SER A 81 3.75 7.89 20.52
N LYS A 82 4.31 9.03 20.15
CA LYS A 82 3.65 9.98 19.22
C LYS A 82 3.44 9.37 17.83
N ILE A 83 4.41 8.62 17.32
CA ILE A 83 4.28 7.91 16.04
C ILE A 83 3.17 6.85 16.13
N GLU A 84 3.12 6.06 17.20
CA GLU A 84 2.08 5.06 17.44
C GLU A 84 0.68 5.70 17.52
N GLU A 85 0.53 6.80 18.26
CA GLU A 85 -0.73 7.55 18.37
C GLU A 85 -1.19 8.06 17.00
N THR A 86 -0.28 8.62 16.20
CA THR A 86 -0.57 9.08 14.84
C THR A 86 -1.02 7.92 13.95
N LYS A 87 -0.36 6.79 14.03
CA LYS A 87 -0.73 5.57 13.30
C LYS A 87 -2.13 5.11 13.70
N LEU A 88 -2.41 5.03 14.99
CA LEU A 88 -3.71 4.61 15.51
C LEU A 88 -4.82 5.56 15.06
N LEU A 89 -4.59 6.87 15.07
CA LEU A 89 -5.54 7.85 14.54
C LEU A 89 -5.83 7.61 13.05
N GLY A 90 -4.81 7.35 12.23
CA GLY A 90 -4.97 6.98 10.83
C GLY A 90 -5.84 5.73 10.65
N LYS A 91 -5.63 4.71 11.50
CA LYS A 91 -6.43 3.46 11.49
C LYS A 91 -7.88 3.71 11.90
N HIS A 92 -8.13 4.54 12.90
CA HIS A 92 -9.49 4.95 13.27
C HIS A 92 -10.21 5.67 12.13
N ASN A 93 -9.55 6.60 11.46
CA ASN A 93 -10.11 7.34 10.34
C ASN A 93 -10.48 6.39 9.17
N LEU A 94 -9.59 5.45 8.84
CA LEU A 94 -9.86 4.46 7.80
C LEU A 94 -10.97 3.48 8.21
N ALA A 95 -11.01 3.05 9.47
CA ALA A 95 -12.07 2.18 9.98
C ALA A 95 -13.44 2.85 9.90
N THR A 96 -13.54 4.13 10.28
CA THR A 96 -14.76 4.95 10.13
C THR A 96 -15.17 5.04 8.66
N TYR A 97 -14.24 5.35 7.78
CA TYR A 97 -14.53 5.38 6.33
C TYR A 97 -15.07 4.05 5.81
N ILE A 98 -14.46 2.92 6.21
CA ILE A 98 -14.91 1.58 5.83
C ILE A 98 -16.34 1.33 6.34
N PHE A 99 -16.61 1.66 7.58
CA PHE A 99 -17.95 1.48 8.16
C PHE A 99 -19.01 2.33 7.44
N ASP A 100 -18.74 3.61 7.24
CA ASP A 100 -19.68 4.55 6.61
C ASP A 100 -19.99 4.20 5.16
N ASN A 101 -19.03 3.65 4.41
CA ASN A 101 -19.17 3.39 2.98
C ASN A 101 -19.51 1.93 2.64
N LEU A 102 -19.14 0.98 3.49
CA LEU A 102 -19.30 -0.45 3.23
C LEU A 102 -20.15 -1.18 4.28
N GLY A 103 -20.48 -0.53 5.40
CA GLY A 103 -21.22 -1.15 6.50
C GLY A 103 -20.45 -2.26 7.24
N VAL A 104 -19.12 -2.30 7.10
CA VAL A 104 -18.27 -3.33 7.72
C VAL A 104 -17.46 -2.71 8.84
N ALA A 105 -17.67 -3.20 10.06
CA ALA A 105 -16.85 -2.81 11.21
C ALA A 105 -15.49 -3.51 11.14
N VAL A 106 -14.42 -2.73 11.36
CA VAL A 106 -13.04 -3.24 11.49
C VAL A 106 -12.44 -2.72 12.79
N ASP A 107 -11.61 -3.53 13.41
CA ASP A 107 -10.93 -3.17 14.65
C ASP A 107 -9.63 -2.42 14.34
N PRO A 108 -9.48 -1.14 14.72
CA PRO A 108 -8.26 -0.37 14.51
C PRO A 108 -7.04 -0.92 15.27
N SER A 109 -7.23 -1.75 16.29
CA SER A 109 -6.12 -2.41 16.99
C SER A 109 -5.56 -3.61 16.21
N SER A 110 -6.31 -4.17 15.24
CA SER A 110 -5.83 -5.25 14.38
C SER A 110 -4.74 -4.76 13.42
N MET A 111 -3.86 -5.63 12.96
CA MET A 111 -2.87 -5.29 11.93
C MET A 111 -3.57 -4.94 10.61
N PHE A 112 -3.36 -3.73 10.10
CA PHE A 112 -3.86 -3.32 8.78
C PHE A 112 -2.86 -3.70 7.70
N ASP A 113 -3.20 -4.75 6.95
CA ASP A 113 -2.39 -5.31 5.87
C ASP A 113 -3.00 -4.92 4.52
N ILE A 114 -2.29 -4.12 3.74
CA ILE A 114 -2.84 -3.51 2.54
C ILE A 114 -2.23 -4.05 1.25
N GLN A 115 -3.06 -4.24 0.23
CA GLN A 115 -2.64 -4.43 -1.16
C GLN A 115 -3.44 -3.50 -2.07
N VAL A 116 -3.04 -2.24 -2.15
CA VAL A 116 -3.76 -1.18 -2.87
C VAL A 116 -3.00 -0.76 -4.13
N LYS A 117 -3.43 -1.29 -5.26
CA LYS A 117 -2.85 -1.08 -6.59
C LYS A 117 -3.81 -1.54 -7.67
N ARG A 118 -3.58 -1.15 -8.95
CA ARG A 118 -4.38 -1.69 -10.07
C ARG A 118 -4.43 -3.20 -10.03
N ILE A 119 -5.58 -3.78 -10.35
CA ILE A 119 -5.73 -5.24 -10.37
C ILE A 119 -5.12 -5.77 -11.67
N HIS A 120 -4.20 -6.71 -11.52
CA HIS A 120 -3.50 -7.35 -12.63
C HIS A 120 -2.89 -8.68 -12.20
N GLU A 121 -2.86 -9.68 -13.09
CA GLU A 121 -2.31 -11.01 -12.80
C GLU A 121 -0.88 -10.95 -12.25
N TYR A 122 0.02 -10.13 -12.85
CA TYR A 122 1.40 -10.05 -12.38
C TYR A 122 1.57 -9.41 -11.01
N LYS A 123 0.56 -8.64 -10.52
CA LYS A 123 0.56 -8.04 -9.18
C LYS A 123 0.14 -9.03 -8.10
N ARG A 124 -0.39 -10.17 -8.51
CA ARG A 124 -0.68 -11.37 -7.70
C ARG A 124 -1.63 -11.15 -6.53
N GLN A 125 -2.65 -10.27 -6.68
CA GLN A 125 -3.70 -10.13 -5.66
C GLN A 125 -4.42 -11.47 -5.36
N HIS A 126 -4.56 -12.32 -6.37
CA HIS A 126 -5.09 -13.68 -6.19
C HIS A 126 -4.22 -14.55 -5.29
N LEU A 127 -2.88 -14.38 -5.29
CA LEU A 127 -1.99 -15.09 -4.36
C LEU A 127 -2.24 -14.66 -2.92
N MET A 128 -2.42 -13.35 -2.68
CA MET A 128 -2.81 -12.83 -1.36
C MET A 128 -4.17 -13.37 -0.94
N ALA A 129 -5.15 -13.44 -1.84
CA ALA A 129 -6.46 -14.02 -1.55
C ALA A 129 -6.38 -15.51 -1.18
N LEU A 130 -5.54 -16.30 -1.87
CA LEU A 130 -5.28 -17.70 -1.51
C LEU A 130 -4.59 -17.83 -0.14
N TRP A 131 -3.66 -16.94 0.17
CA TRP A 131 -3.04 -16.90 1.49
C TRP A 131 -4.10 -16.61 2.58
N ILE A 132 -5.02 -15.67 2.35
CA ILE A 132 -6.13 -15.38 3.27
C ILE A 132 -6.98 -16.62 3.51
N VAL A 133 -7.35 -17.36 2.46
CA VAL A 133 -8.08 -18.64 2.61
C VAL A 133 -7.28 -19.63 3.45
N SER A 134 -5.96 -19.73 3.25
CA SER A 134 -5.09 -20.56 4.09
C SER A 134 -5.12 -20.15 5.57
N GLN A 135 -5.09 -18.83 5.87
CA GLN A 135 -5.19 -18.34 7.25
C GLN A 135 -6.57 -18.62 7.85
N TYR A 136 -7.64 -18.37 7.10
CA TYR A 136 -9.01 -18.72 7.52
C TYR A 136 -9.10 -20.18 7.96
N LEU A 137 -8.60 -21.12 7.15
CA LEU A 137 -8.59 -22.53 7.49
C LEU A 137 -7.74 -22.87 8.73
N LYS A 138 -6.61 -22.18 8.92
CA LYS A 138 -5.78 -22.34 10.13
C LYS A 138 -6.53 -21.89 11.38
N ILE A 139 -7.20 -20.73 11.33
CA ILE A 139 -7.98 -20.21 12.44
C ILE A 139 -9.13 -21.16 12.78
N LYS A 140 -9.85 -21.68 11.77
CA LYS A 140 -10.91 -22.70 11.94
C LYS A 140 -10.38 -23.96 12.62
N ASN A 141 -9.12 -24.31 12.40
CA ASN A 141 -8.45 -25.45 13.04
C ASN A 141 -7.81 -25.10 14.40
N GLY A 142 -8.18 -23.97 15.02
CA GLY A 142 -7.74 -23.58 16.36
C GLY A 142 -6.28 -23.11 16.44
N LYS A 143 -5.66 -22.69 15.34
CA LYS A 143 -4.31 -22.10 15.38
C LYS A 143 -4.39 -20.65 15.80
N ASP A 144 -3.41 -20.22 16.61
CA ASP A 144 -3.24 -18.83 16.98
C ASP A 144 -3.00 -17.95 15.75
N PHE A 145 -3.58 -16.76 15.78
CA PHE A 145 -3.48 -15.79 14.69
C PHE A 145 -3.44 -14.37 15.25
N VAL A 146 -2.54 -13.55 14.74
CA VAL A 146 -2.49 -12.12 15.07
C VAL A 146 -3.68 -11.43 14.40
N PRO A 147 -4.57 -10.75 15.16
CA PRO A 147 -5.72 -10.05 14.59
C PRO A 147 -5.34 -9.18 13.40
N ARG A 148 -6.02 -9.35 12.27
CA ARG A 148 -5.66 -8.71 11.00
C ARG A 148 -6.87 -8.28 10.20
N THR A 149 -6.79 -7.06 9.67
CA THR A 149 -7.69 -6.55 8.65
C THR A 149 -6.93 -6.43 7.33
N VAL A 150 -7.28 -7.27 6.36
CA VAL A 150 -6.68 -7.24 5.02
C VAL A 150 -7.49 -6.32 4.13
N ILE A 151 -6.83 -5.32 3.54
CA ILE A 151 -7.49 -4.27 2.76
C ILE A 151 -6.97 -4.28 1.33
N PHE A 152 -7.82 -4.69 0.40
CA PHE A 152 -7.58 -4.54 -1.03
C PHE A 152 -8.17 -3.23 -1.54
N GLY A 153 -7.53 -2.65 -2.55
CA GLY A 153 -8.07 -1.53 -3.28
C GLY A 153 -7.47 -1.46 -4.67
N GLY A 154 -8.31 -1.23 -5.67
CA GLY A 154 -7.81 -1.17 -7.05
C GLY A 154 -8.93 -1.16 -8.07
N LYS A 155 -8.55 -0.90 -9.32
CA LYS A 155 -9.46 -0.95 -10.48
C LYS A 155 -8.89 -1.88 -11.54
N ALA A 156 -9.77 -2.65 -12.19
CA ALA A 156 -9.46 -3.41 -13.39
C ALA A 156 -9.67 -2.53 -14.64
N ALA A 157 -8.85 -2.73 -15.66
CA ALA A 157 -9.15 -2.15 -16.97
C ALA A 157 -10.49 -2.73 -17.51
N PRO A 158 -11.31 -1.95 -18.23
CA PRO A 158 -12.66 -2.37 -18.63
C PRO A 158 -12.72 -3.68 -19.40
N GLY A 159 -11.77 -3.93 -20.28
CA GLY A 159 -11.67 -5.17 -21.08
C GLY A 159 -10.90 -6.32 -20.42
N TYR A 160 -10.33 -6.13 -19.22
CA TYR A 160 -9.47 -7.13 -18.59
C TYR A 160 -10.30 -8.12 -17.77
N TYR A 161 -10.78 -9.16 -18.42
CA TYR A 161 -11.64 -10.19 -17.84
C TYR A 161 -11.02 -10.85 -16.60
N MET A 162 -9.75 -11.30 -16.66
CA MET A 162 -9.09 -11.95 -15.55
C MET A 162 -8.96 -11.05 -14.31
N ALA A 163 -8.67 -9.76 -14.51
CA ALA A 163 -8.62 -8.82 -13.38
C ALA A 163 -9.99 -8.66 -12.71
N LYS A 164 -11.09 -8.72 -13.47
CA LYS A 164 -12.45 -8.70 -12.91
C LYS A 164 -12.76 -9.96 -12.13
N LEU A 165 -12.32 -11.13 -12.61
CA LEU A 165 -12.42 -12.39 -11.85
C LEU A 165 -11.63 -12.36 -10.55
N ILE A 166 -10.44 -11.75 -10.54
CA ILE A 166 -9.64 -11.57 -9.32
C ILE A 166 -10.42 -10.71 -8.30
N ILE A 167 -11.04 -9.61 -8.73
CA ILE A 167 -11.90 -8.79 -7.85
C ILE A 167 -13.05 -9.63 -7.30
N GLN A 168 -13.76 -10.35 -8.16
CA GLN A 168 -14.87 -11.21 -7.73
C GLN A 168 -14.41 -12.26 -6.72
N PHE A 169 -13.28 -12.91 -6.98
CA PHE A 169 -12.70 -13.89 -6.05
C PHE A 169 -12.41 -13.27 -4.67
N ILE A 170 -11.76 -12.11 -4.63
CA ILE A 170 -11.48 -11.38 -3.38
C ILE A 170 -12.78 -11.05 -2.65
N CYS A 171 -13.78 -10.53 -3.35
CA CYS A 171 -15.08 -10.17 -2.75
C CYS A 171 -15.81 -11.40 -2.20
N ASN A 172 -15.79 -12.53 -2.91
CA ASN A 172 -16.40 -13.78 -2.44
C ASN A 172 -15.70 -14.32 -1.18
N VAL A 173 -14.36 -14.27 -1.16
CA VAL A 173 -13.56 -14.65 0.03
C VAL A 173 -13.89 -13.71 1.20
N ALA A 174 -13.99 -12.41 0.96
CA ALA A 174 -14.37 -11.43 1.96
C ALA A 174 -15.77 -11.70 2.53
N GLU A 175 -16.74 -12.02 1.68
CA GLU A 175 -18.12 -12.33 2.09
C GLU A 175 -18.17 -13.55 3.03
N VAL A 176 -17.49 -14.62 2.68
CA VAL A 176 -17.44 -15.84 3.50
C VAL A 176 -16.78 -15.55 4.85
N ILE A 177 -15.62 -14.91 4.85
CA ILE A 177 -14.83 -14.66 6.08
C ILE A 177 -15.56 -13.68 7.00
N ASN A 178 -16.06 -12.57 6.45
CA ASN A 178 -16.66 -11.52 7.25
C ASN A 178 -18.01 -11.91 7.88
N ARG A 179 -18.68 -12.95 7.34
CA ARG A 179 -19.91 -13.53 7.89
C ARG A 179 -19.68 -14.66 8.88
N ASP A 180 -18.49 -15.22 8.95
CA ASP A 180 -18.18 -16.32 9.86
C ASP A 180 -17.89 -15.76 11.26
N PRO A 181 -18.73 -16.12 12.28
CA PRO A 181 -18.55 -15.62 13.63
C PRO A 181 -17.24 -16.09 14.28
N ASP A 182 -16.65 -17.20 13.84
CA ASP A 182 -15.36 -17.66 14.35
C ASP A 182 -14.19 -16.74 13.95
N MET A 183 -14.42 -15.87 12.97
CA MET A 183 -13.45 -14.90 12.47
C MET A 183 -13.56 -13.53 13.17
N ASP A 184 -14.56 -13.34 14.03
CA ASP A 184 -14.74 -12.07 14.74
C ASP A 184 -13.53 -11.76 15.63
N GLY A 185 -13.07 -10.50 15.57
CA GLY A 185 -11.86 -10.07 16.26
C GLY A 185 -10.55 -10.69 15.77
N LYS A 186 -10.55 -11.54 14.72
CA LYS A 186 -9.36 -12.23 14.22
C LYS A 186 -8.99 -11.82 12.80
N LEU A 187 -9.92 -11.97 11.85
CA LEU A 187 -9.67 -11.75 10.44
C LEU A 187 -10.84 -11.02 9.78
N ARG A 188 -10.53 -9.90 9.14
CA ARG A 188 -11.46 -9.16 8.28
C ARG A 188 -10.83 -8.96 6.91
N VAL A 189 -11.65 -8.99 5.87
CA VAL A 189 -11.20 -8.76 4.48
C VAL A 189 -12.07 -7.68 3.85
N ILE A 190 -11.42 -6.63 3.36
CA ILE A 190 -12.08 -5.45 2.81
C ILE A 190 -11.62 -5.25 1.37
N PHE A 191 -12.55 -4.99 0.47
CA PHE A 191 -12.24 -4.47 -0.86
C PHE A 191 -12.79 -3.04 -0.98
N LEU A 192 -11.88 -2.07 -1.08
CA LEU A 192 -12.23 -0.65 -1.26
C LEU A 192 -12.62 -0.39 -2.73
N PRO A 193 -13.89 -0.09 -3.02
CA PRO A 193 -14.31 0.21 -4.39
C PRO A 193 -13.75 1.56 -4.83
N ASN A 194 -13.63 1.72 -6.16
CA ASN A 194 -13.20 2.97 -6.79
C ASN A 194 -11.92 3.58 -6.20
N TYR A 195 -10.96 2.73 -5.80
CA TYR A 195 -9.69 3.18 -5.24
C TYR A 195 -9.03 4.26 -6.12
N ASN A 196 -8.59 5.33 -5.49
CA ASN A 196 -8.00 6.51 -6.13
C ASN A 196 -6.99 7.17 -5.18
N VAL A 197 -6.40 8.28 -5.63
CA VAL A 197 -5.36 9.00 -4.86
C VAL A 197 -5.87 9.46 -3.48
N LYS A 198 -7.10 9.98 -3.39
CA LYS A 198 -7.68 10.41 -2.09
C LYS A 198 -7.82 9.25 -1.10
N LEU A 199 -8.24 8.08 -1.58
CA LEU A 199 -8.24 6.87 -0.73
C LEU A 199 -6.83 6.44 -0.36
N GLY A 200 -5.86 6.59 -1.26
CA GLY A 200 -4.45 6.33 -0.95
C GLY A 200 -3.93 7.20 0.18
N GLU A 201 -4.29 8.49 0.20
CA GLU A 201 -3.94 9.43 1.26
C GLU A 201 -4.45 9.03 2.66
N MET A 202 -5.50 8.22 2.72
CA MET A 202 -6.05 7.67 3.97
C MET A 202 -5.50 6.28 4.28
N VAL A 203 -5.32 5.43 3.27
CA VAL A 203 -4.94 4.03 3.44
C VAL A 203 -3.48 3.87 3.86
N TYR A 204 -2.53 4.60 3.22
CA TYR A 204 -1.11 4.43 3.54
C TYR A 204 -0.74 4.87 4.96
N PRO A 205 -1.22 6.02 5.49
CA PRO A 205 -0.99 6.39 6.90
C PRO A 205 -1.51 5.36 7.90
N ALA A 206 -2.59 4.65 7.56
CA ALA A 206 -3.21 3.65 8.42
C ALA A 206 -2.58 2.25 8.31
N ALA A 207 -1.72 2.00 7.34
CA ALA A 207 -1.19 0.66 7.08
C ALA A 207 -0.08 0.27 8.06
N ASP A 208 -0.10 -0.98 8.52
CA ASP A 208 0.98 -1.61 9.28
C ASP A 208 1.85 -2.49 8.38
N LEU A 209 1.26 -3.05 7.32
CA LEU A 209 1.94 -3.89 6.33
C LEU A 209 1.41 -3.57 4.93
N SER A 210 2.31 -3.58 3.95
CA SER A 210 1.97 -3.33 2.55
C SER A 210 2.52 -4.44 1.65
N GLU A 211 1.61 -5.13 0.95
CA GLU A 211 1.94 -6.27 0.11
C GLU A 211 2.55 -5.85 -1.23
N GLN A 212 3.83 -6.17 -1.40
CA GLN A 212 4.62 -5.86 -2.61
C GLN A 212 5.11 -7.17 -3.24
N ILE A 213 4.16 -7.97 -3.71
CA ILE A 213 4.37 -9.35 -4.16
C ILE A 213 4.25 -9.53 -5.68
N SER A 214 4.42 -8.50 -6.47
CA SER A 214 4.42 -8.58 -7.94
C SER A 214 5.48 -9.56 -8.47
N THR A 215 5.21 -10.18 -9.61
CA THR A 215 6.19 -11.05 -10.28
C THR A 215 7.46 -10.25 -10.59
N ALA A 216 8.62 -10.83 -10.28
CA ALA A 216 9.92 -10.19 -10.50
C ALA A 216 10.09 -9.71 -11.95
N GLY A 217 10.62 -8.51 -12.12
CA GLY A 217 10.86 -7.88 -13.42
C GLY A 217 9.61 -7.34 -14.13
N LYS A 218 8.42 -7.48 -13.55
CA LYS A 218 7.16 -6.98 -14.14
C LYS A 218 6.71 -5.64 -13.56
N GLU A 219 7.09 -5.32 -12.33
CA GLU A 219 6.83 -4.02 -11.71
C GLU A 219 7.98 -3.06 -12.01
N ALA A 220 7.67 -1.83 -12.40
CA ALA A 220 8.67 -0.79 -12.65
C ALA A 220 9.33 -0.32 -11.33
N SER A 221 9.24 0.97 -11.00
CA SER A 221 9.70 1.49 -9.70
C SER A 221 8.77 1.15 -8.54
N GLY A 222 7.46 0.97 -8.83
CA GLY A 222 6.45 0.69 -7.81
C GLY A 222 6.25 1.88 -6.86
N THR A 223 5.49 2.90 -7.28
CA THR A 223 5.19 4.06 -6.41
C THR A 223 4.52 3.65 -5.09
N GLY A 224 3.75 2.56 -5.07
CA GLY A 224 3.22 1.97 -3.85
C GLY A 224 4.29 1.54 -2.84
N ASN A 225 5.45 1.05 -3.32
CA ASN A 225 6.58 0.71 -2.45
C ASN A 225 7.13 1.95 -1.75
N MET A 226 7.25 3.07 -2.48
CA MET A 226 7.74 4.34 -1.94
C MET A 226 6.78 4.88 -0.88
N LEU A 227 5.46 4.84 -1.14
CA LEU A 227 4.44 5.28 -0.20
C LEU A 227 4.43 4.40 1.07
N SER A 228 4.60 3.11 0.91
CA SER A 228 4.68 2.18 2.04
C SER A 228 5.87 2.51 2.95
N LEU A 229 7.07 2.72 2.37
CA LEU A 229 8.29 3.04 3.14
C LEU A 229 8.25 4.40 3.86
N ILE A 230 7.31 5.28 3.50
CA ILE A 230 7.11 6.55 4.21
C ILE A 230 6.30 6.33 5.50
N HIS A 231 5.33 5.43 5.49
CA HIS A 231 4.30 5.34 6.52
C HIS A 231 4.38 4.07 7.38
N ILE A 232 5.16 3.07 6.96
CA ILE A 232 5.24 1.74 7.61
C ILE A 232 6.60 1.53 8.26
#